data_9b0168caa5cb37c75cf6bc1d7fcddd80
#
_entry.id   9b0168caa5cb37c75cf6bc1d7fcddd80
#
_cell.length_a   1.000
_cell.length_b   1.000
_cell.length_c   1.000
_cell.angle_alpha   90.00
_cell.angle_beta   90.00
_cell.angle_gamma   90.00
#
_symmetry.space_group_name_H-M   'P 1'
#
loop_
_entity.id
_entity.type
_entity.pdbx_description
1 polymer ?
#
loop_
_entity_poly.entity_id
_entity_poly.type
_entity_poly.pdbx_seq_one_letter_code
_entity_poly.pdbx_strand_id
1 'polypeptide(L)'
;MPRRGRRHVDQILLMALACGATIEVAAQTAGVSPATVYRRKQDPAFCKELQQVSSDLVLRISGMLAGAGGEAVKTLLTLMKESAP
;
A
#
# COMPACT_ATOMS: atom_id res chain seq x y z
N MET A 1 1.00 29.07 -9.44
CA MET A 1 0.53 27.99 -8.61
C MET A 1 1.16 26.66 -8.97
N PRO A 2 1.76 26.01 -8.02
CA PRO A 2 2.38 24.72 -8.32
C PRO A 2 1.33 23.69 -8.69
N ARG A 3 1.53 23.08 -9.81
CA ARG A 3 0.71 21.94 -10.18
C ARG A 3 1.10 20.77 -9.31
N ARG A 4 0.11 20.03 -8.87
CA ARG A 4 0.42 18.71 -8.33
C ARG A 4 0.99 17.90 -9.46
N GLY A 5 2.27 17.61 -9.38
CA GLY A 5 2.92 16.82 -10.40
C GLY A 5 2.40 15.41 -10.39
N ARG A 6 2.60 14.72 -11.53
CA ARG A 6 2.26 13.32 -11.68
C ARG A 6 2.89 12.47 -10.57
N ARG A 7 4.13 12.82 -10.19
CA ARG A 7 4.84 12.13 -9.13
C ARG A 7 4.14 12.24 -7.77
N HIS A 8 3.59 13.42 -7.47
CA HIS A 8 2.86 13.63 -6.22
C HIS A 8 1.60 12.78 -6.16
N VAL A 9 0.86 12.74 -7.27
CA VAL A 9 -0.34 11.91 -7.38
C VAL A 9 0.03 10.44 -7.24
N ASP A 10 1.09 10.00 -7.93
CA ASP A 10 1.54 8.62 -7.85
C ASP A 10 1.93 8.24 -6.43
N GLN A 11 2.59 9.12 -5.69
CA GLN A 11 2.97 8.85 -4.30
C GLN A 11 1.73 8.65 -3.43
N ILE A 12 0.72 9.50 -3.59
CA ILE A 12 -0.53 9.37 -2.83
C ILE A 12 -1.21 8.04 -3.16
N LEU A 13 -1.29 7.70 -4.45
CA LEU A 13 -1.88 6.44 -4.90
C LEU A 13 -1.12 5.25 -4.33
N LEU A 14 0.21 5.28 -4.38
CA LEU A 14 1.04 4.20 -3.87
C LEU A 14 0.81 3.99 -2.38
N MET A 15 0.79 5.07 -1.61
CA MET A 15 0.56 4.98 -0.16
C MET A 15 -0.84 4.46 0.15
N ALA A 16 -1.86 5.00 -0.52
CA ALA A 16 -3.23 4.59 -0.28
C ALA A 16 -3.44 3.12 -0.63
N LEU A 17 -2.96 2.69 -1.79
CA LEU A 17 -3.11 1.30 -2.23
C LEU A 17 -2.28 0.35 -1.35
N ALA A 18 -1.10 0.76 -0.94
CA ALA A 18 -0.25 -0.05 -0.05
C ALA A 18 -0.91 -0.25 1.32
N CYS A 19 -1.68 0.74 1.77
CA CYS A 19 -2.43 0.65 3.03
C CYS A 19 -3.71 -0.17 2.91
N GLY A 20 -4.01 -0.68 1.73
CA GLY A 20 -5.19 -1.51 1.51
C GLY A 20 -6.44 -0.76 1.07
N ALA A 21 -6.30 0.50 0.66
CA ALA A 21 -7.44 1.28 0.19
C ALA A 21 -7.98 0.72 -1.12
N THR A 22 -9.28 0.88 -1.32
CA THR A 22 -9.89 0.53 -2.60
C THR A 22 -9.45 1.54 -3.66
N ILE A 23 -9.65 1.17 -4.93
CA ILE A 23 -9.33 2.05 -6.05
C ILE A 23 -10.10 3.36 -5.92
N GLU A 24 -11.36 3.31 -5.54
CA GLU A 24 -12.19 4.49 -5.38
C GLU A 24 -11.68 5.41 -4.28
N VAL A 25 -11.31 4.84 -3.13
CA VAL A 25 -10.77 5.61 -2.02
C VAL A 25 -9.42 6.22 -2.40
N ALA A 26 -8.56 5.44 -3.04
CA ALA A 26 -7.27 5.95 -3.50
C ALA A 26 -7.44 7.11 -4.49
N ALA A 27 -8.39 6.98 -5.40
CA ALA A 27 -8.69 8.02 -6.38
C ALA A 27 -9.15 9.30 -5.68
N GLN A 28 -10.05 9.19 -4.73
CA GLN A 28 -10.54 10.33 -3.97
C GLN A 28 -9.41 11.01 -3.19
N THR A 29 -8.57 10.22 -2.55
CA THR A 29 -7.45 10.73 -1.77
C THR A 29 -6.46 11.49 -2.64
N ALA A 30 -6.21 10.99 -3.85
CA ALA A 30 -5.28 11.62 -4.78
C ALA A 30 -5.92 12.73 -5.60
N GLY A 31 -7.25 12.85 -5.57
CA GLY A 31 -7.96 13.85 -6.36
C GLY A 31 -8.02 13.54 -7.84
N VAL A 32 -8.05 12.26 -8.19
CA VAL A 32 -8.14 11.81 -9.59
C VAL A 32 -9.34 10.88 -9.76
N SER A 33 -9.65 10.55 -11.01
CA SER A 33 -10.74 9.62 -11.29
C SER A 33 -10.29 8.16 -11.07
N PRO A 34 -11.23 7.25 -10.77
CA PRO A 34 -10.89 5.83 -10.67
C PRO A 34 -10.27 5.28 -11.94
N ALA A 35 -10.67 5.79 -13.10
CA ALA A 35 -10.08 5.37 -14.38
C ALA A 35 -8.57 5.65 -14.42
N THR A 36 -8.15 6.76 -13.84
CA THR A 36 -6.72 7.10 -13.74
C THR A 36 -5.98 6.07 -12.90
N VAL A 37 -6.58 5.66 -11.78
CA VAL A 37 -5.97 4.66 -10.90
C VAL A 37 -5.85 3.32 -11.62
N TYR A 38 -6.89 2.89 -12.33
CA TYR A 38 -6.84 1.67 -13.12
C TYR A 38 -5.72 1.70 -14.15
N ARG A 39 -5.58 2.84 -14.83
CA ARG A 39 -4.54 3.02 -15.83
C ARG A 39 -3.15 2.92 -15.22
N ARG A 40 -2.97 3.51 -14.04
CA ARG A 40 -1.70 3.42 -13.32
C ARG A 40 -1.37 1.99 -12.90
N LYS A 41 -2.37 1.25 -12.46
CA LYS A 41 -2.17 -0.13 -12.04
C LYS A 41 -1.78 -1.04 -13.20
N GLN A 42 -2.02 -0.63 -14.42
CA GLN A 42 -1.58 -1.37 -15.59
C GLN A 42 -0.14 -1.06 -15.99
N ASP A 43 0.43 -0.01 -15.43
CA ASP A 43 1.82 0.38 -15.70
C ASP A 43 2.76 -0.52 -14.88
N PRO A 44 3.66 -1.28 -15.55
CA PRO A 44 4.60 -2.16 -14.83
C PRO A 44 5.48 -1.41 -13.84
N ALA A 45 5.93 -0.20 -14.18
CA ALA A 45 6.77 0.59 -13.29
C ALA A 45 6.01 0.96 -12.02
N PHE A 46 4.76 1.34 -12.15
CA PHE A 46 3.92 1.66 -11.00
C PHE A 46 3.68 0.43 -10.13
N CYS A 47 3.40 -0.71 -10.74
CA CYS A 47 3.18 -1.95 -10.01
C CYS A 47 4.43 -2.35 -9.22
N LYS A 48 5.60 -2.16 -9.80
CA LYS A 48 6.86 -2.46 -9.13
C LYS A 48 7.07 -1.54 -7.93
N GLU A 49 6.81 -0.26 -8.08
CA GLU A 49 6.90 0.68 -6.98
C GLU A 49 5.88 0.36 -5.89
N LEU A 50 4.68 -0.03 -6.27
CA LEU A 50 3.64 -0.41 -5.32
C LEU A 50 4.08 -1.62 -4.48
N GLN A 51 4.66 -2.63 -5.12
CA GLN A 51 5.18 -3.78 -4.41
C GLN A 51 6.29 -3.38 -3.43
N GLN A 52 7.15 -2.48 -3.85
CA GLN A 52 8.25 -2.01 -3.03
C GLN A 52 7.76 -1.25 -1.81
N VAL A 53 6.80 -0.35 -1.99
CA VAL A 53 6.20 0.41 -0.88
C VAL A 53 5.49 -0.53 0.09
N SER A 54 4.76 -1.51 -0.43
CA SER A 54 4.06 -2.50 0.39
C SER A 54 5.04 -3.32 1.22
N SER A 55 6.15 -3.76 0.61
CA SER A 55 7.19 -4.50 1.30
C SER A 55 7.84 -3.67 2.41
N ASP A 56 8.13 -2.40 2.11
CA ASP A 56 8.72 -1.49 3.10
C ASP A 56 7.80 -1.29 4.30
N LEU A 57 6.49 -1.13 4.05
CA LEU A 57 5.52 -0.99 5.12
C LEU A 57 5.47 -2.23 5.99
N VAL A 58 5.44 -3.41 5.37
CA VAL A 58 5.41 -4.68 6.10
C VAL A 58 6.67 -4.81 6.96
N LEU A 59 7.83 -4.48 6.40
CA LEU A 59 9.08 -4.56 7.15
C LEU A 59 9.11 -3.60 8.33
N ARG A 60 8.61 -2.38 8.15
CA ARG A 60 8.54 -1.40 9.23
C ARG A 60 7.61 -1.85 10.34
N ILE A 61 6.44 -2.35 9.97
CA ILE A 61 5.47 -2.85 10.95
C ILE A 61 6.05 -4.05 11.69
N SER A 62 6.67 -4.98 10.97
CA SER A 62 7.31 -6.16 11.56
C SER A 62 8.43 -5.76 12.52
N GLY A 63 9.25 -4.79 12.13
CA GLY A 63 10.32 -4.28 12.98
C GLY A 63 9.82 -3.66 14.26
N MET A 64 8.76 -2.86 14.18
CA MET A 64 8.13 -2.24 15.35
C MET A 64 7.54 -3.29 16.28
N LEU A 65 6.84 -4.26 15.73
CA LEU A 65 6.22 -5.33 16.51
C LEU A 65 7.26 -6.26 17.13
N ALA A 66 8.34 -6.53 16.40
CA ALA A 66 9.43 -7.37 16.91
C ALA A 66 10.11 -6.71 18.09
N GLY A 67 10.22 -5.38 18.08
CA GLY A 67 10.77 -4.63 19.21
C GLY A 67 9.86 -4.61 20.41
N ALA A 68 8.54 -4.74 20.21
CA ALA A 68 7.55 -4.69 21.27
C ALA A 68 7.13 -6.08 21.75
N GLY A 69 7.29 -7.11 20.90
CA GLY A 69 6.88 -8.47 21.25
C GLY A 69 6.75 -9.34 20.01
N GLY A 70 7.81 -10.07 19.70
CA GLY A 70 7.82 -10.96 18.54
C GLY A 70 6.74 -12.03 18.57
N GLU A 71 6.26 -12.38 19.74
CA GLU A 71 5.22 -13.40 19.89
C GLU A 71 3.89 -12.93 19.30
N ALA A 72 3.58 -11.64 19.38
CA ALA A 72 2.35 -11.12 18.81
C ALA A 72 2.32 -11.29 17.30
N VAL A 73 3.46 -11.09 16.65
CA VAL A 73 3.59 -11.28 15.20
C VAL A 73 3.39 -12.75 14.83
N LYS A 74 4.01 -13.65 15.59
CA LYS A 74 3.87 -15.08 15.36
C LYS A 74 2.42 -15.53 15.51
N THR A 75 1.75 -15.03 16.53
CA THR A 75 0.34 -15.36 16.78
C THR A 75 -0.53 -14.89 15.60
N LEU A 76 -0.31 -13.66 15.13
CA LEU A 76 -1.06 -13.15 13.98
C LEU A 76 -0.82 -13.98 12.73
N LEU A 77 0.42 -14.34 12.45
CA LEU A 77 0.75 -15.17 11.29
C LEU A 77 0.12 -16.56 11.41
N THR A 78 0.12 -17.15 12.60
CA THR A 78 -0.50 -18.44 12.84
C THR A 78 -2.00 -18.36 12.62
N LEU A 79 -2.65 -17.33 13.14
CA LEU A 79 -4.08 -17.13 12.95
C LEU A 79 -4.44 -16.95 11.49
N MET A 80 -3.63 -16.21 10.74
CA MET A 80 -3.84 -16.03 9.31
C MET A 80 -3.73 -17.35 8.55
N LYS A 81 -2.78 -18.19 8.92
CA LYS A 81 -2.63 -19.51 8.31
C LYS A 81 -3.79 -20.44 8.65
N GLU A 82 -4.23 -20.42 9.89
CA GLU A 82 -5.33 -21.28 10.34
C GLU A 82 -6.66 -20.85 9.76
N SER A 83 -6.86 -19.55 9.53
CA SER A 83 -8.09 -19.06 8.95
C SER A 83 -8.10 -19.15 7.43
N ALA A 84 -7.00 -19.49 6.79
CA ALA A 84 -6.95 -19.72 5.36
C ALA A 84 -7.67 -21.02 5.01
N PRO A 85 -8.53 -20.99 4.00
CA PRO A 85 -9.26 -22.21 3.57
C PRO A 85 -8.33 -23.25 2.97
#